data_5415ea28a7afe31a3ba8b9b10fb876b0
#
_entry.id   5415ea28a7afe31a3ba8b9b10fb876b0
#
_cell.length_a   1.000
_cell.length_b   1.000
_cell.length_c   1.000
_cell.angle_alpha   90.00
_cell.angle_beta   90.00
_cell.angle_gamma   90.00
#
_symmetry.space_group_name_H-M   'P 1'
#
loop_
_entity.id
_entity.type
_entity.pdbx_description
1 polymer ?
#
loop_
_entity_poly.entity_id
_entity_poly.type
_entity_poly.pdbx_seq_one_letter_code
_entity_poly.pdbx_strand_id
1 'polypeptide(L)'
;MDASSIITQVSRDDEQLNNFPEKVVPPREYDLPPAGQLGKKPRRSILRSLLCCFGGQASSKGSSTKASVDSDGRYSPQLSPGQPRYLLPQVRPSEIHKKCMVIDLDETLVHSSFKPINNADFVVPVEIDGTVHQVYVLKRPHVDEFLQRMGELYECVLFTASLAKYADPVADLLDRWGVFRVRLFRESCVFHRGNYVKDLNKLGRDLQKVIIVDNSPASYIFHPDNAVPVASWFDDMQDSELMDLIPFFEKLSSVDSVYSVLCNSNHPYN
;
A
#
# COMPACT_ATOMS: atom_id res chain seq x y z
N MET A 1 25.10 8.07 -11.74
CA MET A 1 23.86 7.26 -11.62
C MET A 1 23.17 7.29 -12.98
N ASP A 2 22.73 6.15 -13.53
CA ASP A 2 22.00 6.18 -14.80
C ASP A 2 20.64 6.87 -14.60
N ALA A 3 20.25 7.78 -15.52
CA ALA A 3 18.98 8.48 -15.46
C ALA A 3 17.77 7.51 -15.38
N SER A 4 17.85 6.39 -16.08
CA SER A 4 16.83 5.33 -16.04
C SER A 4 16.67 4.69 -14.66
N SER A 5 17.66 4.79 -13.77
CA SER A 5 17.59 4.21 -12.42
C SER A 5 16.74 5.01 -11.42
N ILE A 6 16.30 6.22 -11.77
CA ILE A 6 15.57 7.13 -10.88
C ILE A 6 14.08 6.82 -10.86
N ILE A 7 13.54 6.47 -12.02
CA ILE A 7 12.15 6.06 -12.23
C ILE A 7 12.14 4.54 -12.31
N THR A 8 11.30 3.87 -11.53
CA THR A 8 11.09 2.44 -11.66
C THR A 8 9.88 2.22 -12.55
N GLN A 9 10.12 1.86 -13.79
CA GLN A 9 9.10 1.67 -14.80
C GLN A 9 9.11 0.24 -15.32
N VAL A 10 7.95 -0.27 -15.69
CA VAL A 10 7.79 -1.47 -16.50
C VAL A 10 7.89 -1.06 -17.96
N SER A 11 8.69 -1.77 -18.78
CA SER A 11 8.72 -1.51 -20.21
C SER A 11 7.56 -2.22 -20.92
N ARG A 12 7.12 -1.69 -22.07
CA ARG A 12 6.09 -2.35 -22.91
C ARG A 12 6.50 -3.78 -23.33
N ASP A 13 7.79 -4.02 -23.46
CA ASP A 13 8.32 -5.33 -23.83
C ASP A 13 8.30 -6.29 -22.63
N ASP A 14 8.42 -5.79 -21.40
CA ASP A 14 8.36 -6.58 -20.18
C ASP A 14 6.93 -7.01 -19.83
N GLU A 15 5.90 -6.27 -20.24
CA GLU A 15 4.50 -6.68 -20.08
C GLU A 15 4.18 -7.98 -20.84
N GLN A 16 4.74 -8.16 -22.03
CA GLN A 16 4.55 -9.39 -22.80
C GLN A 16 5.24 -10.61 -22.16
N LEU A 17 6.26 -10.39 -21.32
CA LEU A 17 6.96 -11.44 -20.58
C LEU A 17 6.33 -11.72 -19.20
N ASN A 18 5.62 -10.75 -18.63
CA ASN A 18 4.94 -10.84 -17.33
C ASN A 18 3.51 -11.40 -17.43
N ASN A 19 3.06 -11.83 -18.59
CA ASN A 19 1.92 -12.71 -18.69
C ASN A 19 2.26 -14.02 -17.96
N PHE A 20 2.14 -13.99 -16.62
CA PHE A 20 2.13 -15.21 -15.83
C PHE A 20 1.02 -16.10 -16.40
N PRO A 21 1.31 -17.38 -16.69
CA PRO A 21 0.28 -18.29 -17.13
C PRO A 21 -0.83 -18.23 -16.07
N GLU A 22 -2.05 -17.97 -16.56
CA GLU A 22 -3.29 -18.15 -15.81
C GLU A 22 -3.08 -19.30 -14.82
N LYS A 23 -3.30 -19.03 -13.52
CA LYS A 23 -3.16 -20.06 -12.49
C LYS A 23 -3.94 -21.29 -12.94
N VAL A 24 -3.25 -22.29 -13.45
CA VAL A 24 -3.81 -23.63 -13.59
C VAL A 24 -4.03 -24.10 -12.16
N VAL A 25 -5.21 -23.84 -11.64
CA VAL A 25 -5.69 -24.45 -10.41
C VAL A 25 -5.87 -25.92 -10.77
N PRO A 26 -5.09 -26.86 -10.20
CA PRO A 26 -5.39 -28.26 -10.40
C PRO A 26 -6.80 -28.49 -9.83
N PRO A 27 -7.67 -29.26 -10.51
CA PRO A 27 -8.99 -29.58 -9.99
C PRO A 27 -8.79 -30.27 -8.63
N ARG A 28 -9.28 -29.65 -7.56
CA ARG A 28 -9.39 -30.31 -6.27
C ARG A 28 -10.52 -31.32 -6.41
N GLU A 29 -10.14 -32.56 -6.65
CA GLU A 29 -10.99 -33.71 -6.46
C GLU A 29 -11.32 -33.78 -4.96
N TYR A 30 -12.54 -33.40 -4.60
CA TYR A 30 -13.08 -33.62 -3.27
C TYR A 30 -13.53 -35.07 -3.20
N ASP A 31 -12.65 -35.95 -2.74
CA ASP A 31 -13.05 -37.26 -2.25
C ASP A 31 -13.81 -37.08 -0.94
N LEU A 32 -15.12 -37.24 -1.00
CA LEU A 32 -15.99 -37.39 0.15
C LEU A 32 -15.73 -38.77 0.77
N PRO A 33 -15.34 -38.87 2.05
CA PRO A 33 -15.34 -40.16 2.72
C PRO A 33 -16.78 -40.62 3.01
N PRO A 34 -17.05 -41.92 2.93
CA PRO A 34 -18.37 -42.48 3.14
C PRO A 34 -18.81 -42.37 4.61
N ALA A 35 -20.11 -42.09 4.80
CA ALA A 35 -20.77 -42.07 6.09
C ALA A 35 -20.71 -43.45 6.78
N GLY A 36 -20.29 -43.43 8.06
CA GLY A 36 -20.51 -44.60 8.92
C GLY A 36 -19.54 -44.72 10.08
N GLN A 37 -19.95 -44.38 11.20
CA GLN A 37 -20.02 -45.09 12.48
C GLN A 37 -19.72 -44.21 13.71
N LEU A 38 -20.72 -44.18 14.58
CA LEU A 38 -20.70 -43.64 15.92
C LEU A 38 -19.61 -44.32 16.79
N GLY A 39 -18.78 -43.51 17.43
CA GLY A 39 -17.84 -43.95 18.45
C GLY A 39 -17.77 -42.94 19.59
N LYS A 40 -18.18 -43.39 20.75
CA LYS A 40 -18.44 -42.71 22.04
C LYS A 40 -17.25 -41.89 22.55
N LYS A 41 -17.61 -40.74 23.21
CA LYS A 41 -16.77 -39.97 24.14
C LYS A 41 -16.25 -40.81 25.32
N PRO A 42 -15.16 -40.39 25.96
CA PRO A 42 -15.15 -40.32 27.42
C PRO A 42 -14.86 -38.90 27.93
N ARG A 43 -15.73 -38.55 28.89
CA ARG A 43 -15.53 -37.45 29.83
C ARG A 43 -14.50 -37.90 30.88
N ARG A 44 -13.67 -36.94 31.31
CA ARG A 44 -13.07 -36.83 32.68
C ARG A 44 -12.18 -35.59 32.68
N SER A 45 -12.10 -34.76 33.66
CA SER A 45 -12.61 -34.58 35.00
C SER A 45 -11.85 -33.36 35.57
N ILE A 46 -12.58 -32.54 36.23
CA ILE A 46 -12.24 -31.36 37.03
C ILE A 46 -11.22 -31.73 38.14
N LEU A 47 -10.33 -30.77 38.50
CA LEU A 47 -9.92 -30.43 39.87
C LEU A 47 -8.84 -29.33 39.79
N ARG A 48 -9.19 -28.08 40.12
CA ARG A 48 -9.00 -27.40 41.41
C ARG A 48 -7.53 -27.40 41.91
N SER A 49 -6.96 -26.21 41.92
CA SER A 49 -6.26 -25.72 43.12
C SER A 49 -6.27 -24.20 43.18
N LEU A 50 -6.91 -23.71 44.21
CA LEU A 50 -6.92 -22.38 44.78
C LEU A 50 -5.70 -22.22 45.71
N LEU A 51 -5.44 -20.97 46.04
CA LEU A 51 -4.62 -20.42 47.15
C LEU A 51 -3.21 -19.94 46.71
N CYS A 52 -2.72 -18.76 47.08
CA CYS A 52 -3.10 -17.82 48.13
C CYS A 52 -2.49 -16.45 47.88
N CYS A 53 -3.13 -15.48 48.47
CA CYS A 53 -2.77 -14.12 48.76
C CYS A 53 -1.44 -13.93 49.51
N PHE A 54 -0.89 -12.75 49.35
CA PHE A 54 -0.35 -11.78 50.35
C PHE A 54 0.66 -10.93 49.54
N GLY A 55 0.49 -9.65 49.31
CA GLY A 55 0.52 -8.59 50.30
C GLY A 55 1.85 -7.88 50.20
N GLY A 56 1.89 -6.69 49.58
CA GLY A 56 3.13 -5.89 49.53
C GLY A 56 2.86 -4.53 48.89
N GLN A 57 2.56 -3.58 49.75
CA GLN A 57 2.40 -2.16 49.43
C GLN A 57 3.78 -1.54 49.23
N ALA A 58 4.04 -0.89 48.08
CA ALA A 58 5.15 0.05 47.98
C ALA A 58 4.90 1.05 46.82
N SER A 59 4.61 2.25 47.24
CA SER A 59 4.94 3.59 46.73
C SER A 59 5.05 3.83 45.22
N SER A 60 4.12 4.66 44.78
CA SER A 60 4.19 5.51 43.60
C SER A 60 5.51 6.30 43.51
N LYS A 61 6.32 6.06 42.49
CA LYS A 61 7.26 7.06 41.99
C LYS A 61 6.80 7.45 40.59
N GLY A 62 6.28 8.66 40.48
CA GLY A 62 5.98 9.30 39.22
C GLY A 62 7.27 9.43 38.39
N SER A 63 7.27 8.78 37.24
CA SER A 63 8.26 9.01 36.21
C SER A 63 7.84 10.26 35.43
N SER A 64 8.45 11.39 35.76
CA SER A 64 8.37 12.61 34.98
C SER A 64 9.14 12.37 33.67
N THR A 65 8.44 12.20 32.58
CA THR A 65 9.01 12.26 31.24
C THR A 65 9.55 13.66 30.98
N LYS A 66 10.87 13.79 30.94
CA LYS A 66 11.53 15.01 30.47
C LYS A 66 11.34 15.11 28.96
N ALA A 67 10.55 16.08 28.54
CA ALA A 67 10.49 16.49 27.13
C ALA A 67 11.75 17.32 26.82
N SER A 68 12.50 16.96 25.80
CA SER A 68 13.54 17.79 25.22
C SER A 68 12.91 18.70 24.17
N VAL A 69 13.24 19.99 24.25
CA VAL A 69 12.81 21.00 23.27
C VAL A 69 13.97 21.19 22.31
N ASP A 70 13.75 20.96 21.01
CA ASP A 70 14.72 21.29 19.98
C ASP A 70 14.81 22.81 19.80
N SER A 71 15.93 23.29 19.23
CA SER A 71 16.25 24.71 19.01
C SER A 71 15.21 25.52 18.24
N ASP A 72 14.21 24.85 17.63
CA ASP A 72 13.11 25.45 16.87
C ASP A 72 11.74 25.43 17.59
N GLY A 73 11.71 25.06 18.89
CA GLY A 73 10.49 25.14 19.70
C GLY A 73 9.39 24.12 19.34
N ARG A 74 9.69 23.08 18.59
CA ARG A 74 8.74 22.03 18.25
C ARG A 74 8.82 20.88 19.26
N TYR A 75 7.69 20.53 19.83
CA TYR A 75 7.55 19.33 20.66
C TYR A 75 7.54 18.08 19.75
N SER A 76 8.66 17.37 19.69
CA SER A 76 8.70 16.03 19.14
C SER A 76 8.44 15.03 20.27
N PRO A 77 7.42 14.15 20.19
CA PRO A 77 7.23 13.09 21.15
C PRO A 77 8.41 12.12 21.05
N GLN A 78 9.25 12.04 22.08
CA GLN A 78 10.27 10.99 22.17
C GLN A 78 9.58 9.64 22.33
N LEU A 79 9.58 8.86 21.24
CA LEU A 79 9.15 7.46 21.25
C LEU A 79 10.14 6.65 22.10
N SER A 80 9.62 5.87 23.03
CA SER A 80 10.40 4.99 23.89
C SER A 80 11.27 4.03 23.06
N PRO A 81 12.53 3.75 23.46
CA PRO A 81 13.37 2.77 22.77
C PRO A 81 12.67 1.40 22.80
N GLY A 82 12.36 0.84 21.62
CA GLY A 82 11.75 -0.49 21.50
C GLY A 82 10.38 -0.56 20.83
N GLN A 83 9.74 0.56 20.50
CA GLN A 83 8.52 0.50 19.69
C GLN A 83 8.87 0.29 18.21
N PRO A 84 8.12 -0.57 17.50
CA PRO A 84 8.31 -0.75 16.06
C PRO A 84 8.07 0.60 15.37
N ARG A 85 9.02 1.00 14.52
CA ARG A 85 8.86 2.21 13.69
C ARG A 85 8.04 1.82 12.45
N TYR A 86 6.79 2.24 12.43
CA TYR A 86 5.96 2.11 11.25
C TYR A 86 6.23 3.25 10.26
N LEU A 87 5.96 3.00 8.97
CA LEU A 87 6.12 3.99 7.90
C LEU A 87 5.09 5.12 7.99
N LEU A 88 3.90 4.81 8.48
CA LEU A 88 2.83 5.80 8.63
C LEU A 88 2.75 6.31 10.07
N PRO A 89 2.44 7.60 10.25
CA PRO A 89 2.10 8.14 11.56
C PRO A 89 0.80 7.53 12.08
N GLN A 90 0.47 7.80 13.34
CA GLN A 90 -0.81 7.37 13.91
C GLN A 90 -1.98 7.91 13.08
N VAL A 91 -3.04 7.10 12.97
CA VAL A 91 -4.27 7.48 12.27
C VAL A 91 -4.86 8.74 12.91
N ARG A 92 -5.26 9.70 12.08
CA ARG A 92 -5.97 10.90 12.57
C ARG A 92 -7.34 10.52 13.11
N PRO A 93 -7.84 11.17 14.18
CA PRO A 93 -9.18 10.90 14.69
C PRO A 93 -10.29 10.98 13.64
N SER A 94 -10.16 11.88 12.68
CA SER A 94 -11.10 12.04 11.54
C SER A 94 -11.05 10.90 10.52
N GLU A 95 -9.99 10.09 10.51
CA GLU A 95 -9.74 9.04 9.53
C GLU A 95 -9.79 7.62 10.12
N ILE A 96 -10.08 7.50 11.43
CA ILE A 96 -10.05 6.21 12.14
C ILE A 96 -11.03 5.17 11.56
N HIS A 97 -12.06 5.63 10.87
CA HIS A 97 -13.05 4.79 10.20
C HIS A 97 -12.68 4.45 8.76
N LYS A 98 -11.71 5.16 8.18
CA LYS A 98 -11.27 4.94 6.80
C LYS A 98 -10.31 3.74 6.72
N LYS A 99 -10.40 3.00 5.61
CA LYS A 99 -9.37 2.03 5.23
C LYS A 99 -8.18 2.75 4.63
N CYS A 100 -7.01 2.14 4.67
CA CYS A 100 -5.79 2.64 4.05
C CYS A 100 -5.71 2.14 2.60
N MET A 101 -5.54 3.07 1.66
CA MET A 101 -5.30 2.76 0.24
C MET A 101 -3.90 3.21 -0.13
N VAL A 102 -3.06 2.23 -0.45
CA VAL A 102 -1.73 2.44 -1.04
C VAL A 102 -1.90 2.52 -2.55
N ILE A 103 -1.36 3.57 -3.16
CA ILE A 103 -1.48 3.82 -4.60
C ILE A 103 -0.07 3.98 -5.16
N ASP A 104 0.24 3.23 -6.20
CA ASP A 104 1.46 3.38 -6.96
C ASP A 104 1.41 4.61 -7.88
N LEU A 105 2.55 5.04 -8.41
CA LEU A 105 2.68 6.22 -9.25
C LEU A 105 2.88 5.87 -10.73
N ASP A 106 4.02 5.26 -11.05
CA ASP A 106 4.48 5.08 -12.41
C ASP A 106 3.71 3.94 -13.10
N GLU A 107 3.23 4.17 -14.31
CA GLU A 107 2.34 3.31 -15.11
C GLU A 107 1.00 2.96 -14.43
N THR A 108 0.75 3.54 -13.24
CA THR A 108 -0.53 3.43 -12.52
C THR A 108 -1.35 4.72 -12.63
N LEU A 109 -0.77 5.85 -12.24
CA LEU A 109 -1.42 7.17 -12.27
C LEU A 109 -0.86 8.09 -13.36
N VAL A 110 0.41 7.91 -13.69
CA VAL A 110 1.15 8.72 -14.68
C VAL A 110 2.09 7.83 -15.50
N HIS A 111 2.50 8.35 -16.66
CA HIS A 111 3.65 7.79 -17.39
C HIS A 111 4.68 8.89 -17.63
N SER A 112 5.97 8.57 -17.44
CA SER A 112 7.05 9.53 -17.50
C SER A 112 8.13 9.13 -18.50
N SER A 113 8.74 10.12 -19.15
CA SER A 113 9.78 9.91 -20.14
C SER A 113 10.87 11.00 -20.06
N PHE A 114 12.13 10.58 -20.21
CA PHE A 114 13.24 11.51 -20.42
C PHE A 114 13.30 12.04 -21.88
N LYS A 115 12.55 11.41 -22.80
CA LYS A 115 12.40 11.89 -24.16
C LYS A 115 11.25 12.90 -24.21
N PRO A 116 11.39 14.02 -24.96
CA PRO A 116 10.32 14.99 -25.11
C PRO A 116 9.02 14.35 -25.61
N ILE A 117 7.91 14.68 -24.94
CA ILE A 117 6.55 14.34 -25.32
C ILE A 117 5.81 15.65 -25.59
N ASN A 118 5.22 15.80 -26.79
CA ASN A 118 4.61 17.07 -27.24
C ASN A 118 3.42 17.53 -26.42
N ASN A 119 2.72 16.61 -25.78
CA ASN A 119 1.49 16.85 -25.00
C ASN A 119 1.64 16.45 -23.53
N ALA A 120 2.86 16.54 -22.97
CA ALA A 120 3.08 16.28 -21.56
C ALA A 120 2.24 17.22 -20.69
N ASP A 121 1.58 16.66 -19.67
CA ASP A 121 0.83 17.44 -18.68
C ASP A 121 1.76 18.21 -17.75
N PHE A 122 2.92 17.61 -17.44
CA PHE A 122 3.95 18.21 -16.60
C PHE A 122 5.33 18.03 -17.22
N VAL A 123 6.23 18.98 -16.91
CA VAL A 123 7.68 18.81 -17.16
C VAL A 123 8.40 19.09 -15.85
N VAL A 124 9.05 18.07 -15.31
CA VAL A 124 9.71 18.13 -14.00
C VAL A 124 11.22 18.13 -14.18
N PRO A 125 11.94 19.15 -13.69
CA PRO A 125 13.39 19.13 -13.69
C PRO A 125 13.91 18.23 -12.58
N VAL A 126 14.77 17.26 -12.92
CA VAL A 126 15.38 16.33 -11.98
C VAL A 126 16.90 16.40 -12.10
N GLU A 127 17.58 16.73 -11.01
CA GLU A 127 19.05 16.76 -10.98
C GLU A 127 19.61 15.36 -10.79
N ILE A 128 20.51 14.96 -11.72
CA ILE A 128 21.20 13.68 -11.73
C ILE A 128 22.68 13.94 -11.93
N ASP A 129 23.48 13.62 -10.92
CA ASP A 129 24.95 13.82 -10.95
C ASP A 129 25.36 15.23 -11.40
N GLY A 130 24.67 16.26 -10.89
CA GLY A 130 24.95 17.67 -11.20
C GLY A 130 24.38 18.15 -12.54
N THR A 131 23.67 17.30 -13.28
CA THR A 131 23.01 17.67 -14.55
C THR A 131 21.50 17.66 -14.37
N VAL A 132 20.83 18.72 -14.81
CA VAL A 132 19.37 18.82 -14.77
C VAL A 132 18.78 18.18 -16.02
N HIS A 133 17.98 17.14 -15.81
CA HIS A 133 17.23 16.44 -16.84
C HIS A 133 15.77 16.85 -16.77
N GLN A 134 15.13 17.03 -17.94
CA GLN A 134 13.71 17.26 -18.02
C GLN A 134 12.99 15.92 -18.12
N VAL A 135 12.04 15.68 -17.21
CA VAL A 135 11.17 14.51 -17.23
C VAL A 135 9.78 14.97 -17.66
N TYR A 136 9.30 14.40 -18.75
CA TYR A 136 8.00 14.69 -19.33
C TYR A 136 6.98 13.69 -18.78
N VAL A 137 5.90 14.17 -18.20
CA VAL A 137 4.91 13.36 -17.48
C VAL A 137 3.55 13.50 -18.14
N LEU A 138 2.93 12.38 -18.47
CA LEU A 138 1.55 12.27 -18.90
C LEU A 138 0.68 11.77 -17.75
N LYS A 139 -0.49 12.36 -17.60
CA LYS A 139 -1.51 11.91 -16.66
C LYS A 139 -2.36 10.82 -17.31
N ARG A 140 -2.58 9.71 -16.58
CA ARG A 140 -3.57 8.71 -16.98
C ARG A 140 -4.96 9.35 -17.02
N PRO A 141 -5.80 9.02 -18.03
CA PRO A 141 -7.18 9.50 -18.06
C PRO A 141 -7.91 9.25 -16.73
N HIS A 142 -8.75 10.20 -16.34
CA HIS A 142 -9.57 10.15 -15.11
C HIS A 142 -8.81 10.09 -13.77
N VAL A 143 -7.49 10.32 -13.76
CA VAL A 143 -6.70 10.28 -12.53
C VAL A 143 -7.18 11.34 -11.51
N ASP A 144 -7.60 12.51 -11.97
CA ASP A 144 -8.05 13.59 -11.11
C ASP A 144 -9.34 13.21 -10.36
N GLU A 145 -10.34 12.69 -11.08
CA GLU A 145 -11.61 12.23 -10.52
C GLU A 145 -11.37 11.04 -9.58
N PHE A 146 -10.51 10.11 -9.98
CA PHE A 146 -10.14 8.98 -9.15
C PHE A 146 -9.52 9.40 -7.83
N LEU A 147 -8.48 10.24 -7.85
CA LEU A 147 -7.82 10.71 -6.64
C LEU A 147 -8.76 11.49 -5.73
N GLN A 148 -9.56 12.39 -6.28
CA GLN A 148 -10.56 13.14 -5.51
C GLN A 148 -11.51 12.18 -4.78
N ARG A 149 -12.07 11.20 -5.49
CA ARG A 149 -13.01 10.26 -4.90
C ARG A 149 -12.35 9.34 -3.88
N MET A 150 -11.15 8.84 -4.14
CA MET A 150 -10.42 8.01 -3.19
C MET A 150 -10.05 8.78 -1.92
N GLY A 151 -9.70 10.05 -2.01
CA GLY A 151 -9.42 10.90 -0.85
C GLY A 151 -10.62 11.09 0.10
N GLU A 152 -11.84 11.05 -0.44
CA GLU A 152 -13.06 11.09 0.39
C GLU A 152 -13.26 9.78 1.17
N LEU A 153 -12.95 8.65 0.57
CA LEU A 153 -13.29 7.31 1.06
C LEU A 153 -12.18 6.66 1.91
N TYR A 154 -10.92 6.97 1.63
CA TYR A 154 -9.76 6.26 2.15
C TYR A 154 -8.73 7.19 2.80
N GLU A 155 -7.88 6.64 3.67
CA GLU A 155 -6.58 7.19 3.99
C GLU A 155 -5.64 6.84 2.83
N CYS A 156 -5.40 7.78 1.90
CA CYS A 156 -4.58 7.53 0.72
C CYS A 156 -3.10 7.75 1.03
N VAL A 157 -2.27 6.82 0.55
CA VAL A 157 -0.81 6.83 0.68
C VAL A 157 -0.20 6.61 -0.69
N LEU A 158 0.60 7.54 -1.17
CA LEU A 158 1.44 7.30 -2.34
C LEU A 158 2.59 6.40 -1.94
N PHE A 159 2.80 5.30 -2.67
CA PHE A 159 3.94 4.41 -2.42
C PHE A 159 4.55 3.96 -3.74
N THR A 160 5.69 4.53 -4.09
CA THR A 160 6.38 4.25 -5.34
C THR A 160 7.76 3.65 -5.12
N ALA A 161 8.22 2.82 -6.06
CA ALA A 161 9.58 2.34 -6.13
C ALA A 161 10.55 3.36 -6.77
N SER A 162 10.06 4.51 -7.19
CA SER A 162 10.86 5.62 -7.73
C SER A 162 11.51 6.46 -6.63
N LEU A 163 12.57 7.19 -6.98
CA LEU A 163 13.25 8.07 -6.03
C LEU A 163 12.47 9.36 -5.77
N ALA A 164 12.54 9.85 -4.53
CA ALA A 164 11.85 11.06 -4.07
C ALA A 164 12.14 12.28 -4.95
N LYS A 165 13.38 12.46 -5.41
CA LYS A 165 13.77 13.61 -6.24
C LYS A 165 13.00 13.75 -7.57
N TYR A 166 12.41 12.65 -8.04
CA TYR A 166 11.50 12.63 -9.19
C TYR A 166 10.03 12.55 -8.73
N ALA A 167 9.71 11.58 -7.88
CA ALA A 167 8.32 11.27 -7.56
C ALA A 167 7.62 12.34 -6.71
N ASP A 168 8.35 13.02 -5.83
CA ASP A 168 7.76 14.05 -4.96
C ASP A 168 7.32 15.30 -5.73
N PRO A 169 8.13 15.90 -6.64
CA PRO A 169 7.66 16.95 -7.53
C PRO A 169 6.51 16.55 -8.46
N VAL A 170 6.49 15.31 -8.95
CA VAL A 170 5.35 14.80 -9.74
C VAL A 170 4.09 14.74 -8.89
N ALA A 171 4.21 14.22 -7.66
CA ALA A 171 3.08 14.16 -6.73
C ALA A 171 2.56 15.57 -6.35
N ASP A 172 3.43 16.58 -6.23
CA ASP A 172 3.00 17.96 -5.98
C ASP A 172 2.13 18.53 -7.10
N LEU A 173 2.46 18.19 -8.36
CA LEU A 173 1.70 18.65 -9.52
C LEU A 173 0.41 17.84 -9.74
N LEU A 174 0.43 16.55 -9.39
CA LEU A 174 -0.67 15.63 -9.55
C LEU A 174 -1.74 15.82 -8.46
N ASP A 175 -1.31 15.88 -7.20
CA ASP A 175 -2.19 15.90 -6.03
C ASP A 175 -2.66 17.33 -5.67
N ARG A 176 -3.54 17.88 -6.48
CA ARG A 176 -4.08 19.23 -6.29
C ARG A 176 -4.98 19.38 -5.05
N TRP A 177 -5.49 18.26 -4.53
CA TRP A 177 -6.43 18.25 -3.42
C TRP A 177 -5.81 17.82 -2.10
N GLY A 178 -4.52 17.47 -2.08
CA GLY A 178 -3.83 16.99 -0.88
C GLY A 178 -4.39 15.65 -0.40
N VAL A 179 -4.68 14.76 -1.35
CA VAL A 179 -5.24 13.43 -1.11
C VAL A 179 -4.24 12.53 -0.41
N PHE A 180 -2.97 12.58 -0.82
CA PHE A 180 -1.93 11.77 -0.25
C PHE A 180 -1.51 12.27 1.13
N ARG A 181 -1.93 11.55 2.15
CA ARG A 181 -1.54 11.84 3.53
C ARG A 181 -0.05 11.67 3.78
N VAL A 182 0.56 10.66 3.17
CA VAL A 182 1.98 10.32 3.24
C VAL A 182 2.43 9.90 1.85
N ARG A 183 3.67 10.24 1.51
CA ARG A 183 4.35 9.80 0.30
C ARG A 183 5.52 8.93 0.71
N LEU A 184 5.55 7.72 0.22
CA LEU A 184 6.60 6.73 0.46
C LEU A 184 7.31 6.45 -0.86
N PHE A 185 8.62 6.50 -0.82
CA PHE A 185 9.47 6.36 -1.99
C PHE A 185 10.32 5.08 -1.89
N ARG A 186 11.22 4.87 -2.82
CA ARG A 186 12.06 3.67 -2.94
C ARG A 186 12.74 3.25 -1.64
N GLU A 187 13.22 4.19 -0.83
CA GLU A 187 13.87 3.91 0.46
C GLU A 187 12.93 3.26 1.49
N SER A 188 11.62 3.37 1.28
CA SER A 188 10.59 2.72 2.11
C SER A 188 10.28 1.29 1.65
N CYS A 189 10.70 0.91 0.44
CA CYS A 189 10.54 -0.44 -0.10
C CYS A 189 11.53 -1.43 0.56
N VAL A 190 11.21 -2.71 0.45
CA VAL A 190 12.12 -3.82 0.73
C VAL A 190 12.72 -4.30 -0.57
N PHE A 191 14.04 -4.31 -0.69
CA PHE A 191 14.68 -4.90 -1.87
C PHE A 191 14.70 -6.44 -1.71
N HIS A 192 14.00 -7.14 -2.59
CA HIS A 192 13.85 -8.59 -2.54
C HIS A 192 13.96 -9.20 -3.94
N ARG A 193 14.94 -10.09 -4.15
CA ARG A 193 15.16 -10.82 -5.42
C ARG A 193 15.18 -9.92 -6.65
N GLY A 194 15.82 -8.76 -6.56
CA GLY A 194 15.94 -7.80 -7.66
C GLY A 194 14.81 -6.80 -7.78
N ASN A 195 13.75 -6.91 -6.97
CA ASN A 195 12.57 -6.06 -7.01
C ASN A 195 12.44 -5.19 -5.75
N TYR A 196 11.84 -4.03 -5.88
CA TYR A 196 11.43 -3.17 -4.78
C TYR A 196 10.02 -3.55 -4.35
N VAL A 197 9.90 -4.17 -3.16
CA VAL A 197 8.62 -4.67 -2.64
C VAL A 197 8.04 -3.68 -1.63
N LYS A 198 6.76 -3.38 -1.77
CA LYS A 198 5.98 -2.54 -0.86
C LYS A 198 5.42 -3.42 0.26
N ASP A 199 6.15 -3.50 1.37
CA ASP A 199 5.75 -4.34 2.51
C ASP A 199 4.69 -3.63 3.35
N LEU A 200 3.43 -4.04 3.18
CA LEU A 200 2.28 -3.43 3.84
C LEU A 200 2.29 -3.64 5.37
N ASN A 201 2.99 -4.66 5.89
CA ASN A 201 3.18 -4.85 7.33
C ASN A 201 3.88 -3.67 7.99
N LYS A 202 4.73 -2.95 7.23
CA LYS A 202 5.47 -1.80 7.74
C LYS A 202 4.64 -0.53 7.87
N LEU A 203 3.42 -0.52 7.33
CA LEU A 203 2.56 0.67 7.38
C LEU A 203 2.03 0.96 8.78
N GLY A 204 1.88 -0.06 9.65
CA GLY A 204 1.24 0.10 10.96
C GLY A 204 -0.28 0.28 10.84
N ARG A 205 -0.88 -0.44 9.91
CA ARG A 205 -2.32 -0.55 9.70
C ARG A 205 -2.72 -2.01 9.72
N ASP A 206 -3.97 -2.29 10.13
CA ASP A 206 -4.56 -3.63 10.06
C ASP A 206 -4.71 -4.05 8.60
N LEU A 207 -4.05 -5.14 8.19
CA LEU A 207 -4.08 -5.62 6.81
C LEU A 207 -5.49 -5.93 6.30
N GLN A 208 -6.43 -6.24 7.17
CA GLN A 208 -7.84 -6.39 6.79
C GLN A 208 -8.46 -5.07 6.28
N LYS A 209 -7.79 -3.95 6.52
CA LYS A 209 -8.21 -2.60 6.14
C LYS A 209 -7.20 -1.90 5.22
N VAL A 210 -6.30 -2.64 4.60
CA VAL A 210 -5.31 -2.10 3.65
C VAL A 210 -5.58 -2.64 2.26
N ILE A 211 -5.48 -1.77 1.26
CA ILE A 211 -5.57 -2.08 -0.16
C ILE A 211 -4.32 -1.53 -0.83
N ILE A 212 -3.78 -2.22 -1.82
CA ILE A 212 -2.76 -1.68 -2.72
C ILE A 212 -3.26 -1.71 -4.16
N VAL A 213 -3.16 -0.57 -4.83
CA VAL A 213 -3.46 -0.38 -6.25
C VAL A 213 -2.12 -0.19 -6.97
N ASP A 214 -1.76 -1.12 -7.82
CA ASP A 214 -0.42 -1.18 -8.41
C ASP A 214 -0.45 -2.04 -9.69
N ASN A 215 0.29 -1.64 -10.71
CA ASN A 215 0.37 -2.36 -11.97
C ASN A 215 1.39 -3.52 -11.95
N SER A 216 2.30 -3.56 -10.96
CA SER A 216 3.38 -4.54 -10.89
C SER A 216 3.15 -5.59 -9.80
N PRO A 217 2.85 -6.86 -10.13
CA PRO A 217 2.70 -7.92 -9.13
C PRO A 217 3.93 -8.13 -8.23
N ALA A 218 5.13 -7.81 -8.73
CA ALA A 218 6.35 -7.87 -7.95
C ALA A 218 6.36 -6.89 -6.78
N SER A 219 5.69 -5.74 -6.92
CA SER A 219 5.61 -4.70 -5.89
C SER A 219 4.87 -5.15 -4.64
N TYR A 220 3.88 -6.04 -4.76
CA TYR A 220 3.04 -6.51 -3.66
C TYR A 220 3.12 -8.02 -3.39
N ILE A 221 4.22 -8.66 -3.81
CA ILE A 221 4.40 -10.13 -3.71
C ILE A 221 4.26 -10.67 -2.27
N PHE A 222 4.45 -9.84 -1.25
CA PHE A 222 4.25 -10.25 0.15
C PHE A 222 2.78 -10.20 0.59
N HIS A 223 1.92 -9.50 -0.15
CA HIS A 223 0.52 -9.22 0.20
C HIS A 223 -0.42 -9.32 -1.01
N PRO A 224 -0.42 -10.42 -1.76
CA PRO A 224 -1.24 -10.54 -2.97
C PRO A 224 -2.74 -10.43 -2.69
N ASP A 225 -3.18 -10.84 -1.49
CA ASP A 225 -4.59 -10.80 -1.08
C ASP A 225 -5.10 -9.37 -0.77
N ASN A 226 -4.20 -8.39 -0.70
CA ASN A 226 -4.53 -6.98 -0.51
C ASN A 226 -4.53 -6.19 -1.82
N ALA A 227 -4.13 -6.81 -2.93
CA ALA A 227 -3.88 -6.12 -4.18
C ALA A 227 -5.13 -5.99 -5.06
N VAL A 228 -5.27 -4.83 -5.66
CA VAL A 228 -6.11 -4.56 -6.82
C VAL A 228 -5.17 -4.23 -7.96
N PRO A 229 -4.84 -5.22 -8.80
CA PRO A 229 -3.97 -5.00 -9.95
C PRO A 229 -4.63 -4.10 -10.98
N VAL A 230 -3.85 -3.24 -11.60
CA VAL A 230 -4.27 -2.41 -12.73
C VAL A 230 -3.33 -2.65 -13.90
N ALA A 231 -3.81 -2.41 -15.12
CA ALA A 231 -2.96 -2.49 -16.30
C ALA A 231 -1.92 -1.36 -16.30
N SER A 232 -0.70 -1.66 -16.74
CA SER A 232 0.32 -0.63 -16.95
C SER A 232 -0.15 0.33 -18.04
N TRP A 233 -0.23 1.60 -17.69
CA TRP A 233 -0.66 2.63 -18.62
C TRP A 233 0.54 3.47 -19.11
N PHE A 234 0.63 3.71 -20.40
CA PHE A 234 1.71 4.47 -21.03
C PHE A 234 1.23 5.76 -21.72
N ASP A 235 0.27 5.64 -22.68
CA ASP A 235 -0.17 6.76 -23.50
C ASP A 235 -1.56 6.58 -24.12
N ASP A 236 -2.31 5.54 -23.75
CA ASP A 236 -3.67 5.34 -24.26
C ASP A 236 -4.65 6.34 -23.62
N MET A 237 -4.99 7.38 -24.37
CA MET A 237 -5.92 8.42 -23.93
C MET A 237 -7.39 7.97 -23.92
N GLN A 238 -7.70 6.72 -24.33
CA GLN A 238 -9.03 6.12 -24.22
C GLN A 238 -9.15 5.19 -23.01
N ASP A 239 -8.07 5.08 -22.19
CA ASP A 239 -8.12 4.28 -20.96
C ASP A 239 -9.19 4.81 -20.01
N SER A 240 -10.01 3.90 -19.48
CA SER A 240 -11.07 4.21 -18.51
C SER A 240 -10.91 3.47 -17.18
N GLU A 241 -9.84 2.69 -17.00
CA GLU A 241 -9.71 1.74 -15.88
C GLU A 241 -9.83 2.43 -14.51
N LEU A 242 -9.20 3.60 -14.33
CA LEU A 242 -9.33 4.34 -13.07
C LEU A 242 -10.77 4.77 -12.80
N MET A 243 -11.53 5.19 -13.81
CA MET A 243 -12.93 5.56 -13.69
C MET A 243 -13.79 4.33 -13.37
N ASP A 244 -13.54 3.22 -14.06
CA ASP A 244 -14.30 1.97 -13.90
C ASP A 244 -14.08 1.34 -12.53
N LEU A 245 -12.94 1.60 -11.89
CA LEU A 245 -12.63 1.15 -10.54
C LEU A 245 -13.34 1.93 -9.43
N ILE A 246 -13.81 3.14 -9.66
CA ILE A 246 -14.45 3.97 -8.63
C ILE A 246 -15.62 3.26 -7.95
N PRO A 247 -16.62 2.70 -8.66
CA PRO A 247 -17.75 1.99 -8.03
C PRO A 247 -17.32 0.76 -7.22
N PHE A 248 -16.27 0.08 -7.64
CA PHE A 248 -15.69 -1.04 -6.92
C PHE A 248 -15.11 -0.58 -5.57
N PHE A 249 -14.30 0.48 -5.57
CA PHE A 249 -13.73 1.02 -4.34
C PHE A 249 -14.78 1.64 -3.41
N GLU A 250 -15.86 2.22 -3.93
CA GLU A 250 -16.99 2.67 -3.12
C GLU A 250 -17.59 1.53 -2.30
N LYS A 251 -17.82 0.38 -2.92
CA LYS A 251 -18.29 -0.83 -2.22
C LYS A 251 -17.26 -1.34 -1.22
N LEU A 252 -15.99 -1.41 -1.63
CA LEU A 252 -14.90 -1.93 -0.81
C LEU A 252 -14.64 -1.05 0.43
N SER A 253 -14.93 0.25 0.36
CA SER A 253 -14.79 1.16 1.51
C SER A 253 -15.75 0.81 2.66
N SER A 254 -16.90 0.20 2.38
CA SER A 254 -17.97 -0.06 3.35
C SER A 254 -17.91 -1.44 4.03
N VAL A 255 -17.11 -2.39 3.53
CA VAL A 255 -17.01 -3.73 4.14
C VAL A 255 -16.10 -3.72 5.38
N ASP A 256 -16.28 -4.68 6.29
CA ASP A 256 -15.45 -4.76 7.50
C ASP A 256 -14.01 -5.20 7.19
N SER A 257 -13.84 -6.16 6.29
CA SER A 257 -12.55 -6.68 5.84
C SER A 257 -12.47 -6.69 4.32
N VAL A 258 -11.35 -6.18 3.77
CA VAL A 258 -11.09 -6.18 2.32
C VAL A 258 -11.03 -7.60 1.76
N TYR A 259 -10.62 -8.57 2.56
CA TYR A 259 -10.53 -9.98 2.15
C TYR A 259 -11.89 -10.60 1.81
N SER A 260 -12.98 -10.07 2.38
CA SER A 260 -14.33 -10.54 2.03
C SER A 260 -14.72 -10.28 0.59
N VAL A 261 -14.01 -9.37 -0.07
CA VAL A 261 -14.22 -9.00 -1.47
C VAL A 261 -13.04 -9.47 -2.33
N LEU A 262 -11.79 -9.14 -1.94
CA LEU A 262 -10.60 -9.40 -2.75
C LEU A 262 -10.24 -10.89 -2.86
N CYS A 263 -10.54 -11.71 -1.84
CA CYS A 263 -10.25 -13.14 -1.85
C CYS A 263 -11.38 -14.01 -2.41
N ASN A 264 -12.52 -13.43 -2.79
CA ASN A 264 -13.59 -14.19 -3.40
C ASN A 264 -13.26 -14.52 -4.86
N SER A 265 -13.45 -15.78 -5.25
CA SER A 265 -13.18 -16.33 -6.59
C SER A 265 -13.95 -15.65 -7.74
N ASN A 266 -14.91 -14.77 -7.43
CA ASN A 266 -15.69 -13.99 -8.38
C ASN A 266 -15.21 -12.54 -8.51
N HIS A 267 -14.01 -12.21 -8.06
CA HIS A 267 -13.45 -10.87 -8.24
C HIS A 267 -13.23 -10.63 -9.74
N PRO A 268 -13.79 -9.56 -10.33
CA PRO A 268 -13.72 -9.32 -11.78
C PRO A 268 -12.30 -9.15 -12.32
N TYR A 269 -11.33 -8.99 -11.43
CA TYR A 269 -9.90 -8.85 -11.76
C TYR A 269 -9.05 -10.06 -11.36
N ASN A 270 -9.67 -11.21 -11.02
CA ASN A 270 -8.97 -12.48 -10.78
C ASN A 270 -9.18 -13.45 -11.94
#